data_d5abfe141aa164996bd4006f67a8e30f
#
_entry.id   d5abfe141aa164996bd4006f67a8e30f
#
_cell.length_a   1.000
_cell.length_b   1.000
_cell.length_c   1.000
_cell.angle_alpha   90.00
_cell.angle_beta   90.00
_cell.angle_gamma   90.00
#
_symmetry.space_group_name_H-M   'P 1'
#
loop_
_entity.id
_entity.type
_entity.pdbx_description
1 polymer ?
#
loop_
_entity_poly.entity_id
_entity_poly.type
_entity_poly.pdbx_seq_one_letter_code
_entity_poly.pdbx_strand_id
1 'polypeptide(L)'
;MKHAVAVRTLCEFTARAGDLDSRFTPAPSGLEGMAGHAAVAGRRGPDYETEVTLSGEYQDLLVRGRADGYDPAANQLEEIKTYRGRFESVRDNHRAAHWAQARVYGHLLCQARGLAQLRVALVYFNLATEEETVLVETQDAAALQAYFHDYCGRYLAWAAAEQAHRRARDAALERLAFPHGDFRSGQRELAVSVYRSARPNLLF
;
A
#
# COMPACT_ATOMS: atom_id res chain seq x y z
N MET A 1 -11.44 8.39 -16.78
CA MET A 1 -9.98 8.12 -16.94
C MET A 1 -9.67 6.95 -16.00
N LYS A 2 -9.25 5.80 -16.51
CA LYS A 2 -8.91 4.66 -15.64
C LYS A 2 -7.65 5.00 -14.81
N HIS A 3 -7.76 4.91 -13.50
CA HIS A 3 -6.65 5.05 -12.57
C HIS A 3 -6.10 3.67 -12.23
N ALA A 4 -4.79 3.56 -12.03
CA ALA A 4 -4.17 2.33 -11.57
C ALA A 4 -3.41 2.56 -10.27
N VAL A 5 -3.60 1.69 -9.29
CA VAL A 5 -2.94 1.77 -7.98
C VAL A 5 -2.44 0.39 -7.55
N ALA A 6 -1.28 0.34 -6.90
CA ALA A 6 -0.81 -0.88 -6.26
C ALA A 6 -1.60 -1.15 -4.97
N VAL A 7 -1.84 -2.44 -4.65
CA VAL A 7 -2.49 -2.85 -3.39
C VAL A 7 -1.83 -2.19 -2.19
N ARG A 8 -0.50 -2.22 -2.12
CA ARG A 8 0.25 -1.58 -1.03
C ARG A 8 -0.09 -0.09 -0.90
N THR A 9 -0.05 0.66 -2.01
CA THR A 9 -0.34 2.10 -2.00
C THR A 9 -1.78 2.40 -1.59
N LEU A 10 -2.75 1.62 -2.09
CA LEU A 10 -4.15 1.72 -1.68
C LEU A 10 -4.29 1.54 -0.17
N CYS A 11 -3.69 0.49 0.40
CA CYS A 11 -3.78 0.17 1.82
C CYS A 11 -3.00 1.18 2.69
N GLU A 12 -1.82 1.60 2.28
CA GLU A 12 -1.05 2.64 2.99
C GLU A 12 -1.82 3.96 3.05
N PHE A 13 -2.59 4.28 2.03
CA PHE A 13 -3.43 5.47 2.01
C PHE A 13 -4.69 5.33 2.87
N THR A 14 -5.40 4.19 2.78
CA THR A 14 -6.74 4.04 3.38
C THR A 14 -6.74 3.44 4.79
N ALA A 15 -5.72 2.62 5.14
CA ALA A 15 -5.65 1.91 6.41
C ALA A 15 -4.74 2.56 7.44
N ARG A 16 -4.13 3.71 7.13
CA ARG A 16 -3.34 4.44 8.13
C ARG A 16 -4.22 4.88 9.28
N ALA A 17 -3.78 4.53 10.49
CA ALA A 17 -4.43 4.91 11.73
C ALA A 17 -3.37 5.34 12.76
N GLY A 18 -3.74 6.22 13.69
CA GLY A 18 -2.85 6.75 14.73
C GLY A 18 -2.08 7.99 14.31
N ASP A 19 -1.29 8.52 15.25
CA ASP A 19 -0.50 9.73 15.07
C ASP A 19 0.74 9.49 14.19
N LEU A 20 1.26 10.57 13.62
CA LEU A 20 2.56 10.55 12.95
C LEU A 20 3.65 10.26 13.99
N ASP A 21 4.31 9.14 13.81
CA ASP A 21 5.48 8.78 14.62
C ASP A 21 6.74 8.86 13.75
N SER A 22 7.49 9.92 13.92
CA SER A 22 8.75 10.17 13.21
C SER A 22 9.96 9.50 13.86
N ARG A 23 9.77 8.75 14.97
CA ARG A 23 10.86 8.01 15.60
C ARG A 23 11.34 6.91 14.66
N PHE A 24 12.64 6.86 14.48
CA PHE A 24 13.27 5.79 13.71
C PHE A 24 12.99 4.42 14.37
N THR A 25 12.35 3.54 13.64
CA THR A 25 12.18 2.14 14.04
C THR A 25 13.02 1.32 13.07
N PRO A 26 14.06 0.61 13.54
CA PRO A 26 14.83 -0.28 12.69
C PRO A 26 13.91 -1.30 12.02
N ALA A 27 13.86 -1.26 10.69
CA ALA A 27 13.13 -2.22 9.89
C ALA A 27 14.12 -3.10 9.13
N PRO A 28 13.79 -4.35 8.83
CA PRO A 28 14.59 -5.18 7.94
C PRO A 28 14.83 -4.51 6.59
N SER A 29 16.01 -4.68 6.02
CA SER A 29 16.28 -4.25 4.66
C SER A 29 15.43 -5.04 3.64
N GLY A 30 15.30 -4.52 2.42
CA GLY A 30 14.58 -5.23 1.37
C GLY A 30 15.14 -6.62 1.07
N LEU A 31 16.47 -6.79 1.11
CA LEU A 31 17.12 -8.10 0.91
C LEU A 31 16.80 -9.06 2.05
N GLU A 32 16.83 -8.61 3.28
CA GLU A 32 16.44 -9.43 4.45
C GLU A 32 14.96 -9.81 4.40
N GLY A 33 14.11 -8.90 3.94
CA GLY A 33 12.70 -9.19 3.69
C GLY A 33 12.51 -10.31 2.67
N MET A 34 13.18 -10.21 1.52
CA MET A 34 13.14 -11.26 0.49
C MET A 34 13.66 -12.62 0.98
N ALA A 35 14.76 -12.63 1.75
CA ALA A 35 15.28 -13.86 2.33
C ALA A 35 14.29 -14.49 3.33
N GLY A 36 13.61 -13.68 4.14
CA GLY A 36 12.57 -14.16 5.05
C GLY A 36 11.36 -14.72 4.33
N HIS A 37 10.89 -14.08 3.26
CA HIS A 37 9.81 -14.62 2.42
C HIS A 37 10.19 -15.97 1.79
N ALA A 38 11.41 -16.10 1.27
CA ALA A 38 11.91 -17.36 0.74
C ALA A 38 12.01 -18.45 1.82
N ALA A 39 12.44 -18.11 3.04
CA ALA A 39 12.52 -19.04 4.15
C ALA A 39 11.12 -19.57 4.56
N VAL A 40 10.11 -18.68 4.64
CA VAL A 40 8.71 -19.06 4.91
C VAL A 40 8.19 -19.96 3.80
N ALA A 41 8.35 -19.57 2.52
CA ALA A 41 7.89 -20.36 1.39
C ALA A 41 8.53 -21.76 1.36
N GLY A 42 9.83 -21.88 1.68
CA GLY A 42 10.54 -23.17 1.74
C GLY A 42 10.04 -24.13 2.83
N ARG A 43 9.22 -23.66 3.76
CA ARG A 43 8.59 -24.47 4.82
C ARG A 43 7.18 -24.94 4.45
N ARG A 44 6.65 -24.49 3.33
CA ARG A 44 5.30 -24.83 2.85
C ARG A 44 5.33 -26.09 1.97
N GLY A 45 4.15 -26.62 1.71
CA GLY A 45 3.99 -27.78 0.86
C GLY A 45 4.34 -27.54 -0.62
N PRO A 46 4.46 -28.61 -1.42
CA PRO A 46 4.92 -28.50 -2.81
C PRO A 46 3.95 -27.71 -3.72
N ASP A 47 2.69 -27.63 -3.36
CA ASP A 47 1.66 -26.91 -4.13
C ASP A 47 1.52 -25.44 -3.71
N TYR A 48 2.38 -24.95 -2.80
CA TYR A 48 2.36 -23.57 -2.34
C TYR A 48 2.78 -22.61 -3.46
N GLU A 49 1.88 -21.69 -3.77
CA GLU A 49 2.11 -20.68 -4.80
C GLU A 49 2.74 -19.41 -4.18
N THR A 50 3.90 -18.99 -4.67
CA THR A 50 4.56 -17.76 -4.25
C THR A 50 4.32 -16.62 -5.23
N GLU A 51 4.36 -15.36 -4.76
CA GLU A 51 4.30 -14.17 -5.62
C GLU A 51 3.07 -14.17 -6.57
N VAL A 52 1.89 -14.48 -6.02
CA VAL A 52 0.66 -14.62 -6.80
C VAL A 52 0.22 -13.27 -7.34
N THR A 53 0.33 -13.09 -8.66
CA THR A 53 -0.07 -11.85 -9.33
C THR A 53 -1.58 -11.73 -9.40
N LEU A 54 -2.13 -10.67 -8.85
CA LEU A 54 -3.56 -10.42 -8.73
C LEU A 54 -3.93 -9.02 -9.19
N SER A 55 -5.12 -8.89 -9.78
CA SER A 55 -5.70 -7.60 -10.14
C SER A 55 -7.23 -7.65 -10.09
N GLY A 56 -7.83 -6.50 -9.84
CA GLY A 56 -9.28 -6.32 -9.86
C GLY A 56 -9.66 -4.88 -10.14
N GLU A 57 -10.88 -4.67 -10.56
CA GLU A 57 -11.40 -3.35 -10.91
C GLU A 57 -12.53 -2.94 -9.95
N TYR A 58 -12.56 -1.67 -9.61
CA TYR A 58 -13.67 -1.03 -8.94
C TYR A 58 -13.95 0.32 -9.62
N GLN A 59 -15.07 0.45 -10.32
CA GLN A 59 -15.37 1.61 -11.15
C GLN A 59 -14.19 1.93 -12.12
N ASP A 60 -13.64 3.13 -12.06
CA ASP A 60 -12.50 3.56 -12.88
C ASP A 60 -11.12 3.25 -12.25
N LEU A 61 -11.07 2.46 -11.19
CA LEU A 61 -9.84 2.12 -10.48
C LEU A 61 -9.43 0.67 -10.75
N LEU A 62 -8.24 0.48 -11.33
CA LEU A 62 -7.56 -0.80 -11.43
C LEU A 62 -6.62 -0.96 -10.23
N VAL A 63 -6.86 -1.97 -9.40
CA VAL A 63 -6.00 -2.34 -8.28
C VAL A 63 -5.20 -3.59 -8.66
N ARG A 64 -3.88 -3.58 -8.46
CA ARG A 64 -3.01 -4.70 -8.82
C ARG A 64 -1.87 -4.88 -7.83
N GLY A 65 -1.38 -6.11 -7.71
CA GLY A 65 -0.22 -6.41 -6.89
C GLY A 65 0.14 -7.88 -6.93
N ARG A 66 1.06 -8.27 -6.06
CA ARG A 66 1.47 -9.67 -5.85
C ARG A 66 1.28 -10.00 -4.38
N ALA A 67 0.47 -11.01 -4.10
CA ALA A 67 0.37 -11.60 -2.77
C ALA A 67 1.60 -12.48 -2.51
N ASP A 68 2.07 -12.50 -1.28
CA ASP A 68 3.31 -13.21 -0.94
C ASP A 68 3.16 -14.72 -1.13
N GLY A 69 2.00 -15.29 -0.75
CA GLY A 69 1.77 -16.70 -0.96
C GLY A 69 0.31 -17.15 -0.86
N TYR A 70 0.02 -18.31 -1.45
CA TYR A 70 -1.25 -19.01 -1.35
C TYR A 70 -1.02 -20.51 -1.21
N ASP A 71 -1.64 -21.10 -0.20
CA ASP A 71 -1.69 -22.53 0.02
C ASP A 71 -3.06 -23.09 -0.44
N PRO A 72 -3.14 -23.75 -1.60
CA PRO A 72 -4.39 -24.32 -2.11
C PRO A 72 -4.96 -25.41 -1.20
N ALA A 73 -4.11 -26.21 -0.55
CA ALA A 73 -4.55 -27.32 0.30
C ALA A 73 -5.23 -26.82 1.59
N ALA A 74 -4.73 -25.73 2.16
CA ALA A 74 -5.32 -25.06 3.31
C ALA A 74 -6.37 -24.00 2.93
N ASN A 75 -6.52 -23.68 1.64
CA ASN A 75 -7.27 -22.53 1.14
C ASN A 75 -6.90 -21.24 1.89
N GLN A 76 -5.59 -20.98 1.98
CA GLN A 76 -5.03 -19.92 2.82
C GLN A 76 -4.13 -18.98 2.02
N LEU A 77 -4.48 -17.70 1.99
CA LEU A 77 -3.62 -16.63 1.51
C LEU A 77 -2.73 -16.14 2.66
N GLU A 78 -1.46 -15.97 2.39
CA GLU A 78 -0.47 -15.50 3.35
C GLU A 78 0.13 -14.14 2.93
N GLU A 79 0.09 -13.18 3.84
CA GLU A 79 0.84 -11.92 3.77
C GLU A 79 2.00 -12.02 4.77
N ILE A 80 3.23 -12.03 4.26
CA ILE A 80 4.43 -12.30 5.06
C ILE A 80 5.09 -10.98 5.46
N LYS A 81 5.43 -10.86 6.73
CA LYS A 81 6.16 -9.71 7.28
C LYS A 81 7.35 -10.16 8.08
N THR A 82 8.52 -9.63 7.76
CA THR A 82 9.75 -9.88 8.52
C THR A 82 9.94 -8.84 9.60
N TYR A 83 10.48 -9.27 10.74
CA TYR A 83 10.79 -8.37 11.85
C TYR A 83 12.01 -8.85 12.63
N ARG A 84 12.49 -8.01 13.55
CA ARG A 84 13.53 -8.33 14.52
C ARG A 84 13.05 -8.01 15.93
N GLY A 85 13.55 -8.73 16.91
CA GLY A 85 13.21 -8.53 18.31
C GLY A 85 11.92 -9.23 18.73
N ARG A 86 11.12 -8.63 19.59
CA ARG A 86 9.91 -9.25 20.15
C ARG A 86 8.69 -8.96 19.29
N PHE A 87 7.82 -9.94 19.11
CA PHE A 87 6.58 -9.78 18.33
C PHE A 87 5.66 -8.67 18.88
N GLU A 88 5.61 -8.51 20.20
CA GLU A 88 4.82 -7.48 20.89
C GLU A 88 5.25 -6.05 20.51
N SER A 89 6.45 -5.89 19.95
CA SER A 89 6.91 -4.59 19.44
C SER A 89 6.29 -4.19 18.09
N VAL A 90 5.64 -5.13 17.39
CA VAL A 90 4.88 -4.85 16.18
C VAL A 90 3.59 -4.13 16.56
N ARG A 91 3.53 -2.84 16.30
CA ARG A 91 2.43 -1.96 16.73
C ARG A 91 1.11 -2.32 16.06
N ASP A 92 0.00 -2.05 16.73
CA ASP A 92 -1.35 -2.34 16.26
C ASP A 92 -1.68 -1.61 14.94
N ASN A 93 -1.22 -0.36 14.78
CA ASN A 93 -1.42 0.39 13.54
C ASN A 93 -0.67 -0.23 12.34
N HIS A 94 0.50 -0.83 12.55
CA HIS A 94 1.20 -1.59 11.52
C HIS A 94 0.45 -2.88 11.20
N ARG A 95 -0.03 -3.62 12.22
CA ARG A 95 -0.83 -4.82 12.02
C ARG A 95 -2.12 -4.52 11.25
N ALA A 96 -2.78 -3.39 11.54
CA ALA A 96 -3.96 -2.95 10.79
C ALA A 96 -3.67 -2.75 9.31
N ALA A 97 -2.53 -2.12 8.96
CA ALA A 97 -2.11 -1.95 7.58
C ALA A 97 -1.76 -3.28 6.87
N HIS A 98 -1.15 -4.23 7.60
CA HIS A 98 -0.87 -5.56 7.07
C HIS A 98 -2.16 -6.35 6.82
N TRP A 99 -3.11 -6.32 7.76
CA TRP A 99 -4.44 -6.91 7.56
C TRP A 99 -5.18 -6.29 6.38
N ALA A 100 -5.03 -4.99 6.17
CA ALA A 100 -5.62 -4.31 5.02
C ALA A 100 -5.08 -4.90 3.70
N GLN A 101 -3.77 -5.07 3.57
CA GLN A 101 -3.15 -5.69 2.41
C GLN A 101 -3.65 -7.13 2.21
N ALA A 102 -3.61 -7.94 3.25
CA ALA A 102 -4.04 -9.32 3.21
C ALA A 102 -5.51 -9.48 2.78
N ARG A 103 -6.41 -8.63 3.30
CA ARG A 103 -7.85 -8.66 2.94
C ARG A 103 -8.10 -8.20 1.51
N VAL A 104 -7.38 -7.18 1.03
CA VAL A 104 -7.47 -6.74 -0.37
C VAL A 104 -6.98 -7.84 -1.30
N TYR A 105 -5.83 -8.46 -1.03
CA TYR A 105 -5.39 -9.63 -1.79
C TYR A 105 -6.36 -10.81 -1.68
N GLY A 106 -6.95 -11.01 -0.50
CA GLY A 106 -7.98 -12.02 -0.29
C GLY A 106 -9.18 -11.85 -1.21
N HIS A 107 -9.70 -10.62 -1.35
CA HIS A 107 -10.76 -10.33 -2.33
C HIS A 107 -10.34 -10.65 -3.75
N LEU A 108 -9.16 -10.16 -4.17
CA LEU A 108 -8.66 -10.36 -5.53
C LEU A 108 -8.45 -11.85 -5.85
N LEU A 109 -7.99 -12.64 -4.88
CA LEU A 109 -7.82 -14.09 -5.03
C LEU A 109 -9.17 -14.80 -5.09
N CYS A 110 -10.12 -14.46 -4.21
CA CYS A 110 -11.47 -15.02 -4.26
C CYS A 110 -12.12 -14.77 -5.63
N GLN A 111 -11.99 -13.57 -6.16
CA GLN A 111 -12.51 -13.22 -7.48
C GLN A 111 -11.81 -14.02 -8.59
N ALA A 112 -10.48 -14.13 -8.56
CA ALA A 112 -9.70 -14.81 -9.58
C ALA A 112 -9.93 -16.34 -9.60
N ARG A 113 -10.21 -16.94 -8.44
CA ARG A 113 -10.34 -18.41 -8.28
C ARG A 113 -11.79 -18.88 -8.07
N GLY A 114 -12.76 -17.96 -7.98
CA GLY A 114 -14.16 -18.31 -7.71
C GLY A 114 -14.39 -18.89 -6.31
N LEU A 115 -13.63 -18.42 -5.29
CA LEU A 115 -13.71 -18.93 -3.92
C LEU A 115 -14.86 -18.23 -3.18
N ALA A 116 -15.68 -19.00 -2.47
CA ALA A 116 -16.75 -18.45 -1.62
C ALA A 116 -16.23 -18.00 -0.24
N GLN A 117 -15.13 -18.59 0.23
CA GLN A 117 -14.51 -18.33 1.52
C GLN A 117 -13.00 -18.53 1.39
N LEU A 118 -12.23 -17.82 2.22
CA LEU A 118 -10.77 -17.87 2.23
C LEU A 118 -10.25 -17.71 3.66
N ARG A 119 -9.22 -18.45 4.01
CA ARG A 119 -8.39 -18.16 5.17
C ARG A 119 -7.37 -17.10 4.78
N VAL A 120 -7.34 -16.01 5.52
CA VAL A 120 -6.40 -14.91 5.33
C VAL A 120 -5.44 -14.91 6.52
N ALA A 121 -4.15 -15.02 6.25
CA ALA A 121 -3.12 -15.13 7.27
C ALA A 121 -2.10 -14.00 7.18
N LEU A 122 -1.71 -13.46 8.36
CA LEU A 122 -0.49 -12.69 8.52
C LEU A 122 0.59 -13.59 9.09
N VAL A 123 1.68 -13.75 8.37
CA VAL A 123 2.84 -14.54 8.80
C VAL A 123 3.97 -13.60 9.17
N TYR A 124 4.24 -13.48 10.46
CA TYR A 124 5.36 -12.69 10.98
C TYR A 124 6.58 -13.59 11.19
N PHE A 125 7.61 -13.38 10.38
CA PHE A 125 8.86 -14.13 10.44
C PHE A 125 9.95 -13.34 11.15
N ASN A 126 10.45 -13.87 12.27
CA ASN A 126 11.55 -13.27 13.02
C ASN A 126 12.89 -13.64 12.37
N LEU A 127 13.60 -12.65 11.84
CA LEU A 127 14.89 -12.86 11.16
C LEU A 127 16.03 -13.31 12.08
N ALA A 128 15.88 -13.18 13.40
CA ALA A 128 16.93 -13.55 14.35
C ALA A 128 16.72 -14.97 14.91
N THR A 129 15.47 -15.36 15.16
CA THR A 129 15.14 -16.68 15.72
C THR A 129 14.59 -17.66 14.69
N GLU A 130 14.26 -17.17 13.50
CA GLU A 130 13.60 -17.91 12.42
C GLU A 130 12.23 -18.48 12.83
N GLU A 131 11.60 -17.94 13.86
CA GLU A 131 10.28 -18.33 14.29
C GLU A 131 9.18 -17.61 13.53
N GLU A 132 8.07 -18.32 13.30
CA GLU A 132 6.87 -17.77 12.67
C GLU A 132 5.79 -17.54 13.72
N THR A 133 5.21 -16.34 13.73
CA THR A 133 3.94 -16.06 14.43
C THR A 133 2.86 -15.87 13.38
N VAL A 134 1.87 -16.75 13.37
CA VAL A 134 0.80 -16.76 12.37
C VAL A 134 -0.52 -16.34 12.99
N LEU A 135 -1.12 -15.28 12.42
CA LEU A 135 -2.47 -14.81 12.76
C LEU A 135 -3.40 -15.13 11.60
N VAL A 136 -4.49 -15.84 11.85
CA VAL A 136 -5.41 -16.30 10.79
C VAL A 136 -6.83 -15.85 11.07
N GLU A 137 -7.50 -15.34 10.03
CA GLU A 137 -8.94 -15.09 10.01
C GLU A 137 -9.57 -15.86 8.84
N THR A 138 -10.75 -16.45 9.05
CA THR A 138 -11.55 -16.97 7.96
C THR A 138 -12.54 -15.91 7.52
N GLN A 139 -12.57 -15.60 6.23
CA GLN A 139 -13.37 -14.53 5.66
C GLN A 139 -14.21 -15.04 4.48
N ASP A 140 -15.46 -14.61 4.42
CA ASP A 140 -16.32 -14.84 3.26
C ASP A 140 -15.94 -13.90 2.11
N ALA A 141 -16.04 -14.37 0.88
CA ALA A 141 -15.75 -13.57 -0.31
C ALA A 141 -16.56 -12.26 -0.35
N ALA A 142 -17.82 -12.29 0.10
CA ALA A 142 -18.67 -11.11 0.17
C ALA A 142 -18.16 -10.07 1.18
N ALA A 143 -17.65 -10.50 2.34
CA ALA A 143 -17.06 -9.62 3.33
C ALA A 143 -15.76 -8.98 2.80
N LEU A 144 -14.91 -9.78 2.16
CA LEU A 144 -13.68 -9.28 1.51
C LEU A 144 -13.98 -8.31 0.36
N GLN A 145 -15.05 -8.57 -0.42
CA GLN A 145 -15.50 -7.65 -1.46
C GLN A 145 -15.98 -6.32 -0.88
N ALA A 146 -16.79 -6.34 0.17
CA ALA A 146 -17.25 -5.12 0.82
C ALA A 146 -16.07 -4.27 1.34
N TYR A 147 -15.07 -4.93 1.91
CA TYR A 147 -13.83 -4.30 2.38
C TYR A 147 -13.05 -3.64 1.23
N PHE A 148 -12.87 -4.36 0.13
CA PHE A 148 -12.21 -3.84 -1.08
C PHE A 148 -12.95 -2.65 -1.66
N HIS A 149 -14.29 -2.71 -1.76
CA HIS A 149 -15.11 -1.62 -2.27
C HIS A 149 -15.02 -0.36 -1.39
N ASP A 150 -15.02 -0.50 -0.06
CA ASP A 150 -14.83 0.63 0.86
C ASP A 150 -13.49 1.32 0.61
N TYR A 151 -12.41 0.56 0.53
CA TYR A 151 -11.07 1.12 0.31
C TYR A 151 -10.93 1.82 -1.04
N CYS A 152 -11.43 1.18 -2.10
CA CYS A 152 -11.43 1.77 -3.44
C CYS A 152 -12.30 3.03 -3.50
N GLY A 153 -13.48 3.02 -2.87
CA GLY A 153 -14.38 4.18 -2.80
C GLY A 153 -13.72 5.37 -2.09
N ARG A 154 -13.09 5.14 -0.94
CA ARG A 154 -12.36 6.18 -0.19
C ARG A 154 -11.21 6.77 -1.01
N TYR A 155 -10.45 5.91 -1.70
CA TYR A 155 -9.35 6.35 -2.55
C TYR A 155 -9.86 7.21 -3.73
N LEU A 156 -10.92 6.78 -4.42
CA LEU A 156 -11.52 7.53 -5.53
C LEU A 156 -12.11 8.87 -5.09
N ALA A 157 -12.77 8.91 -3.94
CA ALA A 157 -13.29 10.15 -3.38
C ALA A 157 -12.17 11.18 -3.12
N TRP A 158 -11.06 10.72 -2.54
CA TRP A 158 -9.89 11.57 -2.35
C TRP A 158 -9.28 12.00 -3.69
N ALA A 159 -9.09 11.10 -4.63
CA ALA A 159 -8.51 11.41 -5.94
C ALA A 159 -9.34 12.45 -6.71
N ALA A 160 -10.68 12.36 -6.63
CA ALA A 160 -11.59 13.34 -7.22
C ALA A 160 -11.46 14.72 -6.55
N ALA A 161 -11.41 14.77 -5.21
CA ALA A 161 -11.23 16.00 -4.45
C ALA A 161 -9.87 16.65 -4.75
N GLU A 162 -8.80 15.88 -4.80
CA GLU A 162 -7.46 16.34 -5.15
C GLU A 162 -7.40 16.91 -6.58
N GLN A 163 -8.07 16.23 -7.53
CA GLN A 163 -8.15 16.72 -8.91
C GLN A 163 -8.93 18.03 -9.01
N ALA A 164 -10.04 18.16 -8.29
CA ALA A 164 -10.81 19.39 -8.24
C ALA A 164 -9.99 20.54 -7.63
N HIS A 165 -9.28 20.26 -6.53
CA HIS A 165 -8.38 21.22 -5.90
C HIS A 165 -7.26 21.68 -6.85
N ARG A 166 -6.61 20.75 -7.57
CA ARG A 166 -5.57 21.09 -8.56
C ARG A 166 -6.11 21.98 -9.67
N ARG A 167 -7.29 21.68 -10.22
CA ARG A 167 -7.92 22.52 -11.24
C ARG A 167 -8.23 23.93 -10.72
N ALA A 168 -8.77 24.04 -9.50
CA ALA A 168 -9.06 25.33 -8.88
C ALA A 168 -7.77 26.14 -8.63
N ARG A 169 -6.71 25.49 -8.13
CA ARG A 169 -5.40 26.09 -7.93
C ARG A 169 -4.81 26.59 -9.26
N ASP A 170 -4.81 25.78 -10.29
CA ASP A 170 -4.21 26.11 -11.59
C ASP A 170 -4.96 27.29 -12.22
N ALA A 171 -6.29 27.30 -12.17
CA ALA A 171 -7.11 28.41 -12.61
C ALA A 171 -6.89 29.71 -11.77
N ALA A 172 -6.58 29.59 -10.48
CA ALA A 172 -6.20 30.73 -9.67
C ALA A 172 -4.80 31.28 -10.03
N LEU A 173 -3.85 30.36 -10.30
CA LEU A 173 -2.50 30.73 -10.72
C LEU A 173 -2.47 31.46 -12.07
N GLU A 174 -3.33 31.11 -13.02
CA GLU A 174 -3.46 31.80 -14.31
C GLU A 174 -3.85 33.27 -14.15
N ARG A 175 -4.54 33.62 -13.06
CA ARG A 175 -4.99 35.00 -12.76
C ARG A 175 -4.06 35.72 -11.80
N LEU A 176 -3.04 35.05 -11.29
CA LEU A 176 -2.12 35.61 -10.33
C LEU A 176 -1.20 36.61 -11.04
N ALA A 177 -1.36 37.89 -10.70
CA ALA A 177 -0.45 38.94 -11.12
C ALA A 177 0.70 39.07 -10.10
N PHE A 178 1.86 39.40 -10.58
CA PHE A 178 2.98 39.74 -9.69
C PHE A 178 2.60 41.00 -8.88
N PRO A 179 2.66 40.96 -7.53
CA PRO A 179 2.08 42.01 -6.68
C PRO A 179 2.87 43.33 -6.68
N HIS A 180 4.01 43.35 -7.36
CA HIS A 180 4.86 44.54 -7.47
C HIS A 180 5.02 44.90 -8.95
N GLY A 181 5.25 46.22 -9.25
CA GLY A 181 5.38 46.70 -10.63
C GLY A 181 6.52 46.02 -11.39
N ASP A 182 7.69 45.88 -10.74
CA ASP A 182 8.88 45.30 -11.35
C ASP A 182 9.54 44.23 -10.50
N PHE A 183 10.16 43.26 -11.16
CA PHE A 183 11.03 42.29 -10.49
C PHE A 183 12.33 42.97 -10.08
N ARG A 184 12.82 42.67 -8.87
CA ARG A 184 14.19 43.00 -8.49
C ARG A 184 15.17 42.15 -9.34
N SER A 185 16.41 42.67 -9.45
CA SER A 185 17.48 41.95 -10.16
C SER A 185 17.61 40.49 -9.64
N GLY A 186 17.62 39.54 -10.52
CA GLY A 186 17.69 38.10 -10.24
C GLY A 186 16.37 37.42 -9.81
N GLN A 187 15.32 38.16 -9.45
CA GLN A 187 14.05 37.58 -9.01
C GLN A 187 13.33 36.81 -10.12
N ARG A 188 13.34 37.37 -11.34
CA ARG A 188 12.69 36.72 -12.48
C ARG A 188 13.40 35.44 -12.87
N GLU A 189 14.72 35.46 -12.92
CA GLU A 189 15.54 34.28 -13.23
C GLU A 189 15.33 33.20 -12.17
N LEU A 190 15.28 33.56 -10.89
CA LEU A 190 14.98 32.65 -9.81
C LEU A 190 13.58 32.03 -9.97
N ALA A 191 12.55 32.86 -10.20
CA ALA A 191 11.18 32.38 -10.39
C ALA A 191 11.06 31.42 -11.58
N VAL A 192 11.72 31.73 -12.71
CA VAL A 192 11.76 30.85 -13.90
C VAL A 192 12.50 29.55 -13.57
N SER A 193 13.60 29.59 -12.85
CA SER A 193 14.37 28.41 -12.46
C SER A 193 13.56 27.50 -11.54
N VAL A 194 12.86 28.07 -10.55
CA VAL A 194 11.95 27.33 -9.66
C VAL A 194 10.80 26.67 -10.45
N TYR A 195 10.17 27.42 -11.33
CA TYR A 195 9.06 26.93 -12.16
C TYR A 195 9.49 25.78 -13.09
N ARG A 196 10.69 25.87 -13.66
CA ARG A 196 11.25 24.84 -14.55
C ARG A 196 11.86 23.65 -13.82
N SER A 197 12.06 23.77 -12.49
CA SER A 197 12.63 22.69 -11.72
C SER A 197 11.63 21.56 -11.55
N ALA A 198 11.95 20.39 -12.12
CA ALA A 198 11.18 19.17 -11.91
C ALA A 198 11.47 18.50 -10.54
N ARG A 199 12.38 19.07 -9.73
CA ARG A 199 12.80 18.54 -8.42
C ARG A 199 12.34 19.46 -7.29
N PRO A 200 11.54 18.97 -6.32
CA PRO A 200 11.00 19.80 -5.24
C PRO A 200 12.03 20.31 -4.22
N ASN A 201 13.31 19.96 -4.32
CA ASN A 201 14.33 20.18 -3.29
C ASN A 201 15.42 21.20 -3.68
N LEU A 202 15.15 22.15 -4.54
CA LEU A 202 16.16 23.09 -5.04
C LEU A 202 16.15 24.47 -4.38
N LEU A 203 15.56 24.63 -3.22
CA LEU A 203 15.45 25.96 -2.57
C LEU A 203 16.23 26.12 -1.28
N PHE A 204 17.31 25.35 -1.05
CA PHE A 204 18.20 25.61 0.10
C PHE A 204 19.63 25.22 -0.20
#